data_11a60ab0a2ec2408561880a6bf087f6d
#
_entry.id   11a60ab0a2ec2408561880a6bf087f6d
#
_cell.length_a   1.000
_cell.length_b   1.000
_cell.length_c   1.000
_cell.angle_alpha   90.00
_cell.angle_beta   90.00
_cell.angle_gamma   90.00
#
_symmetry.space_group_name_H-M   'P 1'
#
loop_
_entity.id
_entity.type
_entity.pdbx_description
1 polymer ?
#
loop_
_entity_poly.entity_id
_entity_poly.type
_entity_poly.pdbx_seq_one_letter_code
_entity_poly.pdbx_strand_id
1 'polypeptide(L)'
;MVAVKWFLSLLKGKSGFCFSNEAEILTEGEKTLSLNLTEKKAVVAEVSEQVANAQVIVLAEYRGTGVADMTKLRASARDSGVYLRVLKNTLVRRAVENTPFSGLANDMVGPLVFGISQDPVAAAKVLNDFAKANDKFVIKAGAVPNQVMD
;
A
#
# COMPACT_ATOMS: atom_id res chain seq x y z
N MET A 1 56.85 -18.50 13.86
CA MET A 1 56.02 -18.15 15.02
C MET A 1 55.86 -16.64 15.19
N VAL A 2 55.62 -15.85 14.15
CA VAL A 2 55.50 -14.39 14.24
C VAL A 2 54.19 -13.84 13.66
N ALA A 3 53.43 -14.68 12.94
CA ALA A 3 52.21 -14.27 12.26
C ALA A 3 50.95 -14.22 13.14
N VAL A 4 50.95 -14.84 14.30
CA VAL A 4 49.76 -14.93 15.18
C VAL A 4 49.63 -13.70 16.10
N LYS A 5 50.72 -13.02 16.38
CA LYS A 5 50.68 -11.81 17.23
C LYS A 5 50.14 -10.58 16.53
N TRP A 6 50.18 -10.49 15.22
CA TRP A 6 49.65 -9.38 14.44
C TRP A 6 48.11 -9.43 14.31
N PHE A 7 47.54 -10.63 14.31
CA PHE A 7 46.11 -10.81 14.19
C PHE A 7 45.34 -10.46 15.48
N LEU A 8 45.98 -10.65 16.64
CA LEU A 8 45.38 -10.27 17.93
C LEU A 8 45.43 -8.75 18.21
N SER A 9 46.38 -8.03 17.59
CA SER A 9 46.49 -6.59 17.73
C SER A 9 45.42 -5.81 16.95
N LEU A 10 44.85 -6.42 15.89
CA LEU A 10 43.83 -5.79 15.04
C LEU A 10 42.43 -5.90 15.65
N LEU A 11 42.22 -6.78 16.63
CA LEU A 11 40.89 -6.99 17.28
C LEU A 11 40.70 -6.15 18.53
N LYS A 12 41.72 -5.38 18.97
CA LYS A 12 41.66 -4.58 20.21
C LYS A 12 41.31 -3.11 20.03
N GLY A 13 40.88 -2.71 18.82
CA GLY A 13 40.59 -1.33 18.45
C GLY A 13 39.18 -0.99 18.04
N LYS A 14 38.17 -1.84 18.35
CA LYS A 14 36.77 -1.53 18.07
C LYS A 14 35.83 -1.81 19.24
N SER A 15 36.21 -1.33 20.42
CA SER A 15 35.28 -1.10 21.51
C SER A 15 34.81 0.34 21.40
N GLY A 16 33.69 0.57 20.73
CA GLY A 16 33.17 1.92 20.59
C GLY A 16 32.11 2.06 19.53
N PHE A 17 31.44 0.97 19.15
CA PHE A 17 30.20 1.09 18.39
C PHE A 17 29.04 0.93 19.36
N CYS A 18 28.89 1.94 20.22
CA CYS A 18 27.58 2.25 20.79
C CYS A 18 26.74 2.68 19.62
N PHE A 19 25.91 1.77 19.12
CA PHE A 19 24.73 2.14 18.38
C PHE A 19 23.86 2.94 19.35
N SER A 20 24.01 4.23 19.32
CA SER A 20 23.06 5.13 19.94
C SER A 20 21.77 5.03 19.13
N ASN A 21 20.92 4.10 19.54
CA ASN A 21 19.51 4.00 19.16
C ASN A 21 18.71 5.23 19.66
N GLU A 22 19.40 6.27 20.08
CA GLU A 22 18.79 7.51 20.60
C GLU A 22 18.36 8.48 19.50
N ALA A 23 18.81 8.29 18.26
CA ALA A 23 18.41 9.16 17.15
C ALA A 23 17.03 8.78 16.55
N GLU A 24 16.54 7.56 16.77
CA GLU A 24 15.22 7.13 16.27
C GLU A 24 14.07 7.42 17.25
N ILE A 25 14.37 7.64 18.53
CA ILE A 25 13.33 7.85 19.55
C ILE A 25 12.84 9.32 19.58
N LEU A 26 13.60 10.26 19.04
CA LEU A 26 13.23 11.69 19.04
C LEU A 26 12.33 12.11 17.88
N THR A 27 12.04 11.23 16.91
CA THR A 27 11.15 11.55 15.79
C THR A 27 9.72 11.05 15.95
N GLU A 28 9.41 10.32 17.02
CA GLU A 28 8.03 9.86 17.29
C GLU A 28 7.13 10.94 17.91
N GLY A 29 7.66 12.08 18.32
CA GLY A 29 6.91 13.14 19.01
C GLY A 29 6.16 14.11 18.09
N GLU A 30 6.43 14.15 16.80
CA GLU A 30 5.77 15.05 15.85
C GLU A 30 5.07 14.29 14.73
N LYS A 31 4.15 13.38 15.07
CA LYS A 31 3.12 12.97 14.14
C LYS A 31 2.16 14.14 13.93
N THR A 32 2.58 15.11 13.12
CA THR A 32 1.65 16.06 12.54
C THR A 32 0.56 15.27 11.83
N LEU A 33 -0.69 15.65 12.02
CA LEU A 33 -1.89 15.02 11.42
C LEU A 33 -1.86 14.96 9.88
N SER A 34 -0.84 15.51 9.25
CA SER A 34 -0.59 15.47 7.81
C SER A 34 0.68 14.68 7.51
N LEU A 35 0.59 13.71 6.62
CA LEU A 35 1.73 12.97 6.07
C LEU A 35 2.81 13.93 5.57
N ASN A 36 4.04 13.72 6.01
CA ASN A 36 5.21 14.47 5.53
C ASN A 36 5.49 14.16 4.04
N LEU A 37 6.28 14.99 3.38
CA LEU A 37 6.62 14.81 1.97
C LEU A 37 7.32 13.46 1.71
N THR A 38 8.19 13.05 2.62
CA THR A 38 8.90 11.75 2.57
C THR A 38 7.94 10.58 2.64
N GLU A 39 6.98 10.62 3.55
CA GLU A 39 5.95 9.59 3.71
C GLU A 39 5.04 9.52 2.47
N LYS A 40 4.65 10.66 1.90
CA LYS A 40 3.87 10.71 0.66
C LYS A 40 4.62 10.07 -0.50
N LYS A 41 5.93 10.31 -0.63
CA LYS A 41 6.76 9.68 -1.66
C LYS A 41 6.89 8.18 -1.43
N ALA A 42 7.06 7.73 -0.18
CA ALA A 42 7.11 6.32 0.17
C ALA A 42 5.81 5.59 -0.19
N VAL A 43 4.65 6.19 0.13
CA VAL A 43 3.34 5.62 -0.25
C VAL A 43 3.18 5.54 -1.77
N VAL A 44 3.60 6.57 -2.51
CA VAL A 44 3.54 6.53 -3.99
C VAL A 44 4.44 5.43 -4.54
N ALA A 45 5.65 5.26 -4.01
CA ALA A 45 6.56 4.19 -4.42
C ALA A 45 5.97 2.80 -4.13
N GLU A 46 5.46 2.57 -2.91
CA GLU A 46 4.78 1.32 -2.54
C GLU A 46 3.62 1.00 -3.49
N VAL A 47 2.76 1.98 -3.75
CA VAL A 47 1.61 1.79 -4.65
C VAL A 47 2.06 1.55 -6.09
N SER A 48 3.08 2.25 -6.58
CA SER A 48 3.59 2.05 -7.93
C SER A 48 4.17 0.64 -8.15
N GLU A 49 4.84 0.08 -7.15
CA GLU A 49 5.32 -1.31 -7.18
C GLU A 49 4.15 -2.31 -7.23
N GLN A 50 3.11 -2.10 -6.41
CA GLN A 50 1.93 -2.95 -6.42
C GLN A 50 1.19 -2.88 -7.76
N VAL A 51 1.02 -1.68 -8.31
CA VAL A 51 0.37 -1.46 -9.61
C VAL A 51 1.17 -2.05 -10.77
N ALA A 52 2.51 -1.99 -10.71
CA ALA A 52 3.37 -2.58 -11.75
C ALA A 52 3.22 -4.10 -11.84
N ASN A 53 2.97 -4.76 -10.70
CA ASN A 53 2.77 -6.21 -10.61
C ASN A 53 1.30 -6.63 -10.77
N ALA A 54 0.38 -5.67 -10.82
CA ALA A 54 -1.06 -5.93 -10.85
C ALA A 54 -1.57 -6.19 -12.26
N GLN A 55 -2.53 -7.11 -12.36
CA GLN A 55 -3.33 -7.31 -13.58
C GLN A 55 -4.69 -6.62 -13.52
N VAL A 56 -5.17 -6.31 -12.30
CA VAL A 56 -6.43 -5.59 -12.14
C VAL A 56 -6.38 -4.63 -10.98
N ILE A 57 -7.04 -3.48 -11.14
CA ILE A 57 -7.31 -2.50 -10.11
C ILE A 57 -8.81 -2.28 -10.07
N VAL A 58 -9.42 -2.42 -8.89
CA VAL A 58 -10.85 -2.16 -8.67
C VAL A 58 -11.02 -1.01 -7.70
N LEU A 59 -11.90 -0.09 -8.05
CA LEU A 59 -12.29 1.06 -7.23
C LEU A 59 -13.66 0.83 -6.63
N ALA A 60 -13.78 0.95 -5.33
CA ALA A 60 -15.07 0.87 -4.67
C ALA A 60 -15.26 2.00 -3.65
N GLU A 61 -16.48 2.49 -3.55
CA GLU A 61 -16.86 3.49 -2.55
C GLU A 61 -17.31 2.80 -1.26
N TYR A 62 -16.72 3.21 -0.13
CA TYR A 62 -17.03 2.61 1.18
C TYR A 62 -17.85 3.54 2.09
N ARG A 63 -18.40 4.61 1.54
CA ARG A 63 -19.14 5.60 2.32
C ARG A 63 -20.35 4.98 3.04
N GLY A 64 -20.35 5.09 4.37
CA GLY A 64 -21.42 4.54 5.20
C GLY A 64 -21.28 3.07 5.60
N THR A 65 -20.18 2.41 5.20
CA THR A 65 -19.85 1.05 5.65
C THR A 65 -19.33 1.06 7.08
N GLY A 66 -19.78 0.11 7.91
CA GLY A 66 -19.35 -0.04 9.30
C GLY A 66 -17.90 -0.51 9.42
N VAL A 67 -17.25 -0.18 10.56
CA VAL A 67 -15.87 -0.60 10.82
C VAL A 67 -15.75 -2.14 10.89
N ALA A 68 -16.75 -2.80 11.49
CA ALA A 68 -16.79 -4.26 11.58
C ALA A 68 -16.80 -4.93 10.19
N ASP A 69 -17.58 -4.38 9.26
CA ASP A 69 -17.70 -4.91 7.91
C ASP A 69 -16.43 -4.63 7.10
N MET A 70 -15.84 -3.44 7.23
CA MET A 70 -14.53 -3.14 6.64
C MET A 70 -13.42 -4.06 7.17
N THR A 71 -13.49 -4.48 8.43
CA THR A 71 -12.53 -5.44 8.99
C THR A 71 -12.70 -6.82 8.38
N LYS A 72 -13.95 -7.27 8.19
CA LYS A 72 -14.25 -8.53 7.48
C LYS A 72 -13.75 -8.49 6.04
N LEU A 73 -14.02 -7.38 5.33
CA LEU A 73 -13.54 -7.20 3.96
C LEU A 73 -12.01 -7.30 3.86
N ARG A 74 -11.30 -6.64 4.79
CA ARG A 74 -9.83 -6.72 4.83
C ARG A 74 -9.31 -8.12 5.13
N ALA A 75 -10.00 -8.91 5.96
CA ALA A 75 -9.66 -10.29 6.21
C ALA A 75 -9.83 -11.12 4.94
N SER A 76 -11.02 -11.08 4.32
CA SER A 76 -11.30 -11.81 3.07
C SER A 76 -10.35 -11.42 1.93
N ALA A 77 -9.98 -10.14 1.83
CA ALA A 77 -9.01 -9.67 0.84
C ALA A 77 -7.62 -10.28 1.06
N ARG A 78 -7.16 -10.36 2.31
CA ARG A 78 -5.88 -11.00 2.65
C ARG A 78 -5.89 -12.49 2.33
N ASP A 79 -6.97 -13.18 2.66
CA ASP A 79 -7.13 -14.62 2.39
C ASP A 79 -7.11 -14.93 0.89
N SER A 80 -7.57 -13.98 0.08
CA SER A 80 -7.61 -14.09 -1.39
C SER A 80 -6.40 -13.45 -2.09
N GLY A 81 -5.39 -12.98 -1.37
CA GLY A 81 -4.21 -12.35 -1.94
C GLY A 81 -4.45 -11.00 -2.61
N VAL A 82 -5.55 -10.32 -2.27
CA VAL A 82 -5.91 -8.99 -2.80
C VAL A 82 -5.33 -7.91 -1.90
N TYR A 83 -4.50 -7.03 -2.46
CA TYR A 83 -4.02 -5.85 -1.76
C TYR A 83 -5.13 -4.81 -1.67
N LEU A 84 -5.70 -4.64 -0.47
CA LEU A 84 -6.79 -3.73 -0.21
C LEU A 84 -6.35 -2.59 0.70
N ARG A 85 -6.41 -1.35 0.22
CA ARG A 85 -6.02 -0.18 1.00
C ARG A 85 -6.87 1.04 0.66
N VAL A 86 -7.10 1.88 1.69
CA VAL A 86 -7.68 3.21 1.52
C VAL A 86 -6.55 4.21 1.42
N LEU A 87 -6.47 4.93 0.32
CA LEU A 87 -5.40 5.86 0.01
C LEU A 87 -5.98 7.21 -0.42
N LYS A 88 -5.16 8.24 -0.34
CA LYS A 88 -5.53 9.56 -0.86
C LYS A 88 -5.49 9.52 -2.40
N ASN A 89 -6.63 9.84 -3.04
CA ASN A 89 -6.79 9.77 -4.50
C ASN A 89 -5.68 10.50 -5.28
N THR A 90 -5.21 11.64 -4.78
CA THR A 90 -4.13 12.41 -5.42
C THR A 90 -2.78 11.67 -5.44
N LEU A 91 -2.51 10.80 -4.46
CA LEU A 91 -1.28 10.00 -4.43
C LEU A 91 -1.39 8.82 -5.40
N VAL A 92 -2.56 8.17 -5.44
CA VAL A 92 -2.81 7.06 -6.36
C VAL A 92 -2.81 7.54 -7.81
N ARG A 93 -3.42 8.70 -8.12
CA ARG A 93 -3.33 9.30 -9.47
C ARG A 93 -1.89 9.44 -9.94
N ARG A 94 -1.00 9.96 -9.10
CA ARG A 94 0.43 10.08 -9.43
C ARG A 94 1.12 8.75 -9.64
N ALA A 95 0.73 7.73 -8.87
CA ALA A 95 1.29 6.38 -9.02
C ALA A 95 0.85 5.71 -10.33
N VAL A 96 -0.35 6.02 -10.82
CA VAL A 96 -0.97 5.41 -12.01
C VAL A 96 -0.68 6.18 -13.30
N GLU A 97 -0.23 7.46 -13.24
CA GLU A 97 0.02 8.31 -14.41
C GLU A 97 0.93 7.66 -15.48
N ASN A 98 1.93 6.87 -15.07
CA ASN A 98 2.88 6.22 -15.96
C ASN A 98 2.60 4.74 -16.19
N THR A 99 1.38 4.27 -15.92
CA THR A 99 0.99 2.87 -16.02
C THR A 99 -0.16 2.71 -17.03
N PRO A 100 -0.41 1.48 -17.52
CA PRO A 100 -1.54 1.21 -18.42
C PRO A 100 -2.92 1.47 -17.79
N PHE A 101 -2.96 1.78 -16.49
CA PHE A 101 -4.17 2.09 -15.73
C PHE A 101 -4.48 3.59 -15.65
N SER A 102 -3.81 4.43 -16.42
CA SER A 102 -3.99 5.90 -16.39
C SER A 102 -5.44 6.35 -16.65
N GLY A 103 -6.22 5.56 -17.40
CA GLY A 103 -7.64 5.82 -17.63
C GLY A 103 -8.50 5.91 -16.37
N LEU A 104 -8.14 5.19 -15.29
CA LEU A 104 -8.85 5.24 -14.00
C LEU A 104 -8.74 6.61 -13.28
N ALA A 105 -7.82 7.47 -13.67
CA ALA A 105 -7.59 8.75 -12.99
C ALA A 105 -8.86 9.63 -12.94
N ASN A 106 -9.75 9.50 -13.92
CA ASN A 106 -11.00 10.26 -13.98
C ASN A 106 -12.04 9.78 -12.96
N ASP A 107 -12.08 8.47 -12.67
CA ASP A 107 -13.06 7.84 -11.79
C ASP A 107 -12.63 7.90 -10.32
N MET A 108 -11.40 8.34 -10.04
CA MET A 108 -10.87 8.51 -8.69
C MET A 108 -11.44 9.74 -7.98
N VAL A 109 -12.76 9.73 -7.72
CA VAL A 109 -13.46 10.80 -7.01
C VAL A 109 -14.25 10.23 -5.85
N GLY A 110 -14.10 10.84 -4.66
CA GLY A 110 -14.81 10.44 -3.44
C GLY A 110 -13.98 9.56 -2.50
N PRO A 111 -14.62 8.96 -1.48
CA PRO A 111 -13.99 8.07 -0.53
C PRO A 111 -13.84 6.68 -1.13
N LEU A 112 -12.66 6.37 -1.66
CA LEU A 112 -12.40 5.14 -2.40
C LEU A 112 -11.52 4.17 -1.62
N VAL A 113 -11.83 2.89 -1.78
CA VAL A 113 -10.97 1.75 -1.47
C VAL A 113 -10.38 1.24 -2.77
N PHE A 114 -9.10 0.97 -2.77
CA PHE A 114 -8.35 0.43 -3.87
C PHE A 114 -8.09 -1.06 -3.63
N GLY A 115 -8.60 -1.90 -4.51
CA GLY A 115 -8.30 -3.33 -4.56
C GLY A 115 -7.37 -3.61 -5.73
N ILE A 116 -6.17 -4.07 -5.44
CA ILE A 116 -5.13 -4.37 -6.42
C ILE A 116 -4.83 -5.86 -6.35
N SER A 117 -4.83 -6.56 -7.47
CA SER A 117 -4.54 -8.00 -7.50
C SER A 117 -3.83 -8.41 -8.78
N GLN A 118 -3.07 -9.49 -8.67
CA GLN A 118 -2.52 -10.19 -9.83
C GLN A 118 -3.57 -11.06 -10.51
N ASP A 119 -4.55 -11.57 -9.72
CA ASP A 119 -5.66 -12.35 -10.25
C ASP A 119 -6.88 -11.45 -10.51
N PRO A 120 -7.31 -11.28 -11.78
CA PRO A 120 -8.43 -10.40 -12.12
C PRO A 120 -9.74 -10.86 -11.50
N VAL A 121 -9.92 -12.16 -11.34
CA VAL A 121 -11.16 -12.74 -10.81
C VAL A 121 -11.25 -12.64 -9.29
N ALA A 122 -10.12 -12.81 -8.58
CA ALA A 122 -10.09 -12.80 -7.12
C ALA A 122 -10.53 -11.45 -6.54
N ALA A 123 -9.98 -10.34 -7.06
CA ALA A 123 -10.35 -9.00 -6.62
C ALA A 123 -11.83 -8.69 -6.86
N ALA A 124 -12.32 -8.97 -8.07
CA ALA A 124 -13.71 -8.72 -8.44
C ALA A 124 -14.68 -9.57 -7.60
N LYS A 125 -14.36 -10.85 -7.36
CA LYS A 125 -15.19 -11.76 -6.55
C LYS A 125 -15.33 -11.27 -5.11
N VAL A 126 -14.20 -10.98 -4.43
CA VAL A 126 -14.22 -10.53 -3.04
C VAL A 126 -15.02 -9.25 -2.87
N LEU A 127 -14.82 -8.26 -3.75
CA LEU A 127 -15.53 -6.99 -3.68
C LEU A 127 -17.02 -7.14 -4.04
N ASN A 128 -17.37 -7.98 -5.00
CA ASN A 128 -18.76 -8.24 -5.39
C ASN A 128 -19.52 -9.01 -4.28
N ASP A 129 -18.91 -10.03 -3.69
CA ASP A 129 -19.54 -10.78 -2.59
C ASP A 129 -19.77 -9.88 -1.37
N PHE A 130 -18.84 -8.96 -1.11
CA PHE A 130 -19.01 -7.95 -0.07
C PHE A 130 -20.07 -6.90 -0.41
N ALA A 131 -20.14 -6.45 -1.67
CA ALA A 131 -21.17 -5.52 -2.13
C ALA A 131 -22.58 -6.10 -2.02
N LYS A 132 -22.75 -7.41 -2.28
CA LYS A 132 -24.03 -8.10 -2.08
C LYS A 132 -24.44 -8.18 -0.61
N ALA A 133 -23.47 -8.23 0.30
CA ALA A 133 -23.74 -8.26 1.74
C ALA A 133 -23.97 -6.87 2.34
N ASN A 134 -23.56 -5.81 1.66
CA ASN A 134 -23.59 -4.42 2.15
C ASN A 134 -24.03 -3.46 1.05
N ASP A 135 -25.28 -3.03 1.09
CA ASP A 135 -25.88 -2.10 0.11
C ASP A 135 -25.16 -0.73 0.04
N LYS A 136 -24.40 -0.37 1.08
CA LYS A 136 -23.66 0.89 1.16
C LYS A 136 -22.29 0.85 0.48
N PHE A 137 -21.85 -0.32 0.07
CA PHE A 137 -20.59 -0.52 -0.61
C PHE A 137 -20.85 -0.62 -2.11
N VAL A 138 -20.34 0.33 -2.87
CA VAL A 138 -20.59 0.44 -4.30
C VAL A 138 -19.27 0.29 -5.07
N ILE A 139 -19.20 -0.65 -6.00
CA ILE A 139 -18.10 -0.76 -6.94
C ILE A 139 -18.31 0.32 -8.01
N LYS A 140 -17.32 1.19 -8.21
CA LYS A 140 -17.39 2.29 -9.18
C LYS A 140 -16.80 1.93 -10.52
N ALA A 141 -15.59 1.42 -10.51
CA ALA A 141 -14.88 1.10 -11.74
C ALA A 141 -13.85 0.00 -11.49
N GLY A 142 -13.55 -0.74 -12.53
CA GLY A 142 -12.45 -1.68 -12.57
C GLY A 142 -11.57 -1.41 -13.78
N ALA A 143 -10.28 -1.62 -13.68
CA ALA A 143 -9.41 -1.57 -14.84
C ALA A 143 -8.56 -2.82 -14.93
N VAL A 144 -8.50 -3.31 -16.14
CA VAL A 144 -7.52 -4.27 -16.64
C VAL A 144 -6.52 -3.47 -17.50
N PRO A 145 -5.30 -3.92 -17.70
CA PRO A 145 -4.33 -3.19 -18.52
C PRO A 145 -4.95 -2.73 -19.85
N ASN A 146 -4.92 -1.43 -20.08
CA ASN A 146 -5.46 -0.74 -21.27
C ASN A 146 -7.00 -0.75 -21.41
N GLN A 147 -7.77 -1.23 -20.46
CA GLN A 147 -9.22 -1.22 -20.52
C GLN A 147 -9.82 -0.83 -19.16
N VAL A 148 -10.64 0.20 -19.13
CA VAL A 148 -11.45 0.60 -17.98
C VAL A 148 -12.85 0.03 -18.16
N MET A 149 -13.40 -0.52 -17.09
CA MET A 149 -14.75 -1.07 -17.01
C MET A 149 -15.52 -0.32 -15.92
N ASP A 150 -16.66 0.26 -16.27
CA ASP A 150 -17.61 0.95 -15.39
C ASP A 150 -18.63 -0.02 -14.81
#